data_74d1e672b0596247e6bda54f1280ed9f
#
_entry.id   74d1e672b0596247e6bda54f1280ed9f
#
_cell.length_a   1.000
_cell.length_b   1.000
_cell.length_c   1.000
_cell.angle_alpha   90.00
_cell.angle_beta   90.00
_cell.angle_gamma   90.00
#
_symmetry.space_group_name_H-M   'P 1'
#
loop_
_entity.id
_entity.type
_entity.pdbx_description
1 polymer ?
#
loop_
_entity_poly.entity_id
_entity_poly.type
_entity_poly.pdbx_seq_one_letter_code
_entity_poly.pdbx_strand_id
1 'polypeptide(L)'
;MQGDLKVEAAELRNAIAAGQIIVYYQPKVGLFTGQALGVEALVRWQHPKRGLVFPDDFIPAAERSGVMTELTDFVLDQAAGQYAQWQANGIDLPVAVNLSASSLVNAALPDKITAVCNRHGISHRGLALEITETSVMADSKAAVAVLAALAERGFVMAIDDFGTGFSSLAYLAKLPVSVVKIDKSFVLDVVDNDADAHIVHGIIELVHGLGKHVVAEGVESQEALDLLLLMGCDQGQGYHWSRPVPAAELTAWVTKHQHVITVAGHETGMFTRAPIPANEAKRLAVLQRYRILDTACEAIFDEIAAVAAKVCGTPMSAVSRVDAERQWFKARVGLKVAETTRDLAFCAHTIMDPTHLLVVNDATTDERFAANPLVTGDPNIRFYAGASLVAPDGSAVGTLCVIDSKPRRLSVAQLKVLRQLAAHVIAIFEAKQQLAELAQGRATPGQRELCLAS
;
A
#
# COMPACT_ATOMS: atom_id res chain seq x y z
N MET A 1 -24.78 23.77 -15.39
CA MET A 1 -26.18 23.78 -14.92
C MET A 1 -26.61 22.32 -14.81
N GLN A 2 -26.27 21.66 -13.68
CA GLN A 2 -26.79 20.34 -13.32
C GLN A 2 -28.15 20.60 -12.68
N GLY A 3 -29.22 20.17 -13.35
CA GLY A 3 -30.55 20.22 -12.79
C GLY A 3 -30.70 19.24 -11.67
N ASP A 4 -31.13 19.68 -10.47
CA ASP A 4 -31.47 18.82 -9.35
C ASP A 4 -32.34 17.66 -9.85
N LEU A 5 -31.80 16.46 -9.81
CA LEU A 5 -32.56 15.25 -10.12
C LEU A 5 -33.66 15.11 -9.05
N LYS A 6 -34.90 15.39 -9.40
CA LYS A 6 -36.06 15.04 -8.56
C LYS A 6 -36.24 13.52 -8.63
N VAL A 7 -35.47 12.82 -7.81
CA VAL A 7 -35.62 11.37 -7.60
C VAL A 7 -36.62 11.18 -6.48
N GLU A 8 -37.69 10.43 -6.73
CA GLU A 8 -38.68 10.09 -5.71
C GLU A 8 -38.27 8.85 -4.92
N ALA A 9 -38.63 8.78 -3.63
CA ALA A 9 -38.37 7.63 -2.76
C ALA A 9 -38.82 6.30 -3.37
N ALA A 10 -39.98 6.30 -4.03
CA ALA A 10 -40.54 5.11 -4.68
C ALA A 10 -39.69 4.66 -5.87
N GLU A 11 -39.11 5.59 -6.64
CA GLU A 11 -38.22 5.28 -7.76
C GLU A 11 -36.94 4.59 -7.29
N LEU A 12 -36.32 5.11 -6.20
CA LEU A 12 -35.13 4.51 -5.60
C LEU A 12 -35.39 3.11 -5.01
N ARG A 13 -36.49 2.92 -4.28
CA ARG A 13 -36.88 1.58 -3.77
C ARG A 13 -37.12 0.59 -4.90
N ASN A 14 -37.79 1.02 -5.95
CA ASN A 14 -37.98 0.21 -7.15
C ASN A 14 -36.66 -0.11 -7.84
N ALA A 15 -35.72 0.85 -7.89
CA ALA A 15 -34.39 0.64 -8.47
C ALA A 15 -33.59 -0.42 -7.68
N ILE A 16 -33.63 -0.38 -6.33
CA ILE A 16 -32.99 -1.38 -5.47
C ILE A 16 -33.64 -2.76 -5.75
N ALA A 17 -34.96 -2.85 -5.72
CA ALA A 17 -35.69 -4.11 -5.91
C ALA A 17 -35.52 -4.69 -7.33
N ALA A 18 -35.35 -3.83 -8.35
CA ALA A 18 -35.18 -4.24 -9.74
C ALA A 18 -33.70 -4.52 -10.11
N GLY A 19 -32.75 -4.46 -9.15
CA GLY A 19 -31.33 -4.69 -9.41
C GLY A 19 -30.67 -3.60 -10.29
N GLN A 20 -31.23 -2.40 -10.32
CA GLN A 20 -30.68 -1.28 -11.05
C GLN A 20 -29.58 -0.56 -10.25
N ILE A 21 -29.58 -0.71 -8.92
CA ILE A 21 -28.49 -0.26 -8.06
C ILE A 21 -27.40 -1.33 -8.11
N ILE A 22 -26.17 -0.90 -8.47
CA ILE A 22 -25.00 -1.76 -8.61
C ILE A 22 -23.84 -1.18 -7.79
N VAL A 23 -22.86 -2.01 -7.48
CA VAL A 23 -21.67 -1.61 -6.73
C VAL A 23 -20.44 -1.69 -7.61
N TYR A 24 -19.71 -0.60 -7.68
CA TYR A 24 -18.38 -0.50 -8.24
C TYR A 24 -17.35 -0.53 -7.11
N TYR A 25 -16.12 -0.85 -7.42
CA TYR A 25 -15.05 -1.00 -6.43
C TYR A 25 -13.84 -0.20 -6.87
N GLN A 26 -13.23 0.51 -5.93
CA GLN A 26 -11.99 1.25 -6.16
C GLN A 26 -10.90 0.77 -5.19
N PRO A 27 -9.67 0.47 -5.68
CA PRO A 27 -8.61 -0.05 -4.83
C PRO A 27 -8.04 1.03 -3.92
N LYS A 28 -7.72 0.64 -2.68
CA LYS A 28 -6.87 1.36 -1.74
C LYS A 28 -5.50 0.70 -1.75
N VAL A 29 -4.47 1.48 -2.05
CA VAL A 29 -3.13 0.98 -2.31
C VAL A 29 -2.18 1.48 -1.24
N GLY A 30 -1.38 0.58 -0.67
CA GLY A 30 -0.30 0.94 0.24
C GLY A 30 0.81 1.67 -0.52
N LEU A 31 1.07 2.93 -0.17
CA LEU A 31 1.98 3.78 -0.96
C LEU A 31 3.41 3.24 -0.99
N PHE A 32 3.87 2.63 0.10
CA PHE A 32 5.23 2.07 0.18
C PHE A 32 5.37 0.70 -0.49
N THR A 33 4.26 -0.06 -0.58
CA THR A 33 4.29 -1.45 -1.09
C THR A 33 3.73 -1.59 -2.50
N GLY A 34 2.92 -0.63 -2.95
CA GLY A 34 2.16 -0.71 -4.21
C GLY A 34 1.06 -1.78 -4.21
N GLN A 35 0.84 -2.46 -3.08
CA GLN A 35 -0.14 -3.53 -2.99
C GLN A 35 -1.53 -2.98 -2.69
N ALA A 36 -2.56 -3.58 -3.28
CA ALA A 36 -3.93 -3.34 -2.85
C ALA A 36 -4.12 -3.88 -1.43
N LEU A 37 -4.56 -3.03 -0.51
CA LEU A 37 -4.79 -3.35 0.90
C LEU A 37 -6.28 -3.48 1.23
N GLY A 38 -7.14 -3.08 0.33
CA GLY A 38 -8.58 -3.12 0.42
C GLY A 38 -9.22 -2.41 -0.77
N VAL A 39 -10.52 -2.33 -0.77
CA VAL A 39 -11.30 -1.63 -1.79
C VAL A 39 -12.43 -0.83 -1.15
N GLU A 40 -12.88 0.21 -1.80
CA GLU A 40 -14.10 0.94 -1.43
C GLU A 40 -15.26 0.53 -2.34
N ALA A 41 -16.41 0.22 -1.74
CA ALA A 41 -17.66 -0.07 -2.42
C ALA A 41 -18.42 1.21 -2.72
N LEU A 42 -18.55 1.53 -3.99
CA LEU A 42 -19.12 2.77 -4.49
C LEU A 42 -20.38 2.49 -5.30
N VAL A 43 -21.50 2.89 -4.75
CA VAL A 43 -22.81 2.65 -5.37
C VAL A 43 -22.94 3.39 -6.70
N ARG A 44 -23.61 2.77 -7.67
CA ARG A 44 -23.97 3.35 -8.97
C ARG A 44 -25.43 2.98 -9.28
N TRP A 45 -26.11 3.82 -10.03
CA TRP A 45 -27.46 3.50 -10.47
C TRP A 45 -27.47 3.32 -12.00
N GLN A 46 -27.69 2.10 -12.45
CA GLN A 46 -27.91 1.78 -13.86
C GLN A 46 -29.34 2.13 -14.23
N HIS A 47 -29.58 3.41 -14.45
CA HIS A 47 -30.94 3.90 -14.71
C HIS A 47 -31.39 3.58 -16.16
N PRO A 48 -32.59 3.00 -16.38
CA PRO A 48 -33.01 2.48 -17.70
C PRO A 48 -33.12 3.57 -18.78
N LYS A 49 -33.31 4.84 -18.38
CA LYS A 49 -33.45 5.96 -19.33
C LYS A 49 -32.25 6.91 -19.34
N ARG A 50 -31.44 6.92 -18.27
CA ARG A 50 -30.36 7.93 -18.07
C ARG A 50 -28.97 7.32 -18.16
N GLY A 51 -28.86 5.99 -18.28
CA GLY A 51 -27.60 5.28 -18.21
C GLY A 51 -27.05 5.23 -16.80
N LEU A 52 -25.74 5.30 -16.65
CA LEU A 52 -25.07 5.25 -15.36
C LEU A 52 -25.17 6.59 -14.63
N VAL A 53 -25.88 6.61 -13.50
CA VAL A 53 -26.06 7.77 -12.61
C VAL A 53 -25.14 7.63 -11.40
N PHE A 54 -24.43 8.70 -11.05
CA PHE A 54 -23.45 8.75 -9.99
C PHE A 54 -24.08 9.11 -8.63
N PRO A 55 -23.41 8.76 -7.50
CA PRO A 55 -23.91 8.99 -6.15
C PRO A 55 -24.36 10.42 -5.87
N ASP A 56 -23.58 11.40 -6.31
CA ASP A 56 -23.86 12.84 -6.11
C ASP A 56 -25.23 13.27 -6.66
N ASP A 57 -25.73 12.55 -7.67
CA ASP A 57 -27.00 12.86 -8.31
C ASP A 57 -28.21 12.26 -7.57
N PHE A 58 -28.04 11.19 -6.78
CA PHE A 58 -29.20 10.48 -6.15
C PHE A 58 -29.08 10.28 -4.64
N ILE A 59 -27.89 10.27 -4.04
CA ILE A 59 -27.69 10.13 -2.60
C ILE A 59 -28.41 11.23 -1.81
N PRO A 60 -28.33 12.53 -2.20
CA PRO A 60 -29.07 13.57 -1.46
C PRO A 60 -30.58 13.36 -1.49
N ALA A 61 -31.12 12.75 -2.56
CA ALA A 61 -32.53 12.40 -2.63
C ALA A 61 -32.88 11.20 -1.73
N ALA A 62 -31.99 10.19 -1.64
CA ALA A 62 -32.12 9.06 -0.76
C ALA A 62 -32.13 9.48 0.73
N GLU A 63 -31.27 10.43 1.11
CA GLU A 63 -31.23 11.00 2.45
C GLU A 63 -32.52 11.73 2.83
N ARG A 64 -32.98 12.66 1.97
CA ARG A 64 -34.21 13.41 2.20
C ARG A 64 -35.46 12.52 2.26
N SER A 65 -35.44 11.40 1.56
CA SER A 65 -36.62 10.51 1.43
C SER A 65 -36.61 9.34 2.41
N GLY A 66 -35.59 9.19 3.25
CA GLY A 66 -35.45 8.10 4.22
C GLY A 66 -35.15 6.72 3.62
N VAL A 67 -34.65 6.66 2.36
CA VAL A 67 -34.28 5.40 1.67
C VAL A 67 -32.84 4.98 1.97
N MET A 68 -32.05 5.84 2.66
CA MET A 68 -30.65 5.58 2.95
C MET A 68 -30.40 4.28 3.72
N THR A 69 -31.26 3.91 4.66
CA THR A 69 -31.12 2.66 5.41
C THR A 69 -31.21 1.45 4.49
N GLU A 70 -32.22 1.42 3.60
CA GLU A 70 -32.44 0.35 2.63
C GLU A 70 -31.26 0.25 1.64
N LEU A 71 -30.75 1.40 1.20
CA LEU A 71 -29.59 1.47 0.32
C LEU A 71 -28.31 0.98 1.01
N THR A 72 -28.05 1.42 2.25
CA THR A 72 -26.91 0.96 3.06
C THR A 72 -26.95 -0.55 3.28
N ASP A 73 -28.13 -1.09 3.59
CA ASP A 73 -28.34 -2.53 3.76
C ASP A 73 -28.01 -3.32 2.49
N PHE A 74 -28.48 -2.82 1.36
CA PHE A 74 -28.18 -3.40 0.05
C PHE A 74 -26.66 -3.39 -0.22
N VAL A 75 -25.98 -2.26 -0.01
CA VAL A 75 -24.52 -2.14 -0.25
C VAL A 75 -23.74 -3.06 0.68
N LEU A 76 -24.10 -3.14 1.98
CA LEU A 76 -23.47 -4.05 2.95
C LEU A 76 -23.60 -5.52 2.51
N ASP A 77 -24.79 -5.95 2.04
CA ASP A 77 -25.01 -7.31 1.58
C ASP A 77 -24.20 -7.62 0.30
N GLN A 78 -24.17 -6.70 -0.67
CA GLN A 78 -23.38 -6.83 -1.89
C GLN A 78 -21.87 -6.86 -1.60
N ALA A 79 -21.38 -5.98 -0.72
CA ALA A 79 -19.99 -5.91 -0.32
C ALA A 79 -19.53 -7.19 0.38
N ALA A 80 -20.34 -7.72 1.31
CA ALA A 80 -20.06 -8.96 2.02
C ALA A 80 -20.03 -10.16 1.07
N GLY A 81 -21.00 -10.25 0.16
CA GLY A 81 -21.06 -11.29 -0.86
C GLY A 81 -19.87 -11.25 -1.81
N GLN A 82 -19.46 -10.06 -2.23
CA GLN A 82 -18.32 -9.89 -3.11
C GLN A 82 -17.00 -10.24 -2.42
N TYR A 83 -16.83 -9.84 -1.15
CA TYR A 83 -15.65 -10.25 -0.37
C TYR A 83 -15.58 -11.78 -0.22
N ALA A 84 -16.72 -12.44 0.09
CA ALA A 84 -16.76 -13.90 0.18
C ALA A 84 -16.34 -14.58 -1.13
N GLN A 85 -16.77 -14.03 -2.29
CA GLN A 85 -16.35 -14.53 -3.60
C GLN A 85 -14.85 -14.35 -3.84
N TRP A 86 -14.28 -13.19 -3.49
CA TRP A 86 -12.84 -12.95 -3.58
C TRP A 86 -12.05 -13.88 -2.69
N GLN A 87 -12.47 -14.03 -1.42
CA GLN A 87 -11.82 -14.93 -0.47
C GLN A 87 -11.80 -16.39 -0.96
N ALA A 88 -12.89 -16.86 -1.54
CA ALA A 88 -12.98 -18.20 -2.15
C ALA A 88 -12.01 -18.40 -3.32
N ASN A 89 -11.57 -17.29 -3.98
CA ASN A 89 -10.59 -17.28 -5.05
C ASN A 89 -9.17 -16.90 -4.57
N GLY A 90 -8.91 -16.89 -3.25
CA GLY A 90 -7.60 -16.58 -2.69
C GLY A 90 -7.25 -15.09 -2.66
N ILE A 91 -8.22 -14.20 -2.88
CA ILE A 91 -8.04 -12.76 -2.84
C ILE A 91 -8.57 -12.22 -1.52
N ASP A 92 -7.69 -11.80 -0.61
CA ASP A 92 -8.06 -11.19 0.69
C ASP A 92 -8.02 -9.67 0.59
N LEU A 93 -9.13 -9.06 0.13
CA LEU A 93 -9.29 -7.62 -0.03
C LEU A 93 -10.52 -7.13 0.72
N PRO A 94 -10.36 -6.63 1.95
CA PRO A 94 -11.45 -6.05 2.73
C PRO A 94 -12.19 -4.96 1.95
N VAL A 95 -13.53 -4.98 2.05
CA VAL A 95 -14.40 -4.03 1.36
C VAL A 95 -14.86 -2.96 2.33
N ALA A 96 -14.58 -1.72 2.04
CA ALA A 96 -15.08 -0.58 2.80
C ALA A 96 -16.46 -0.15 2.29
N VAL A 97 -17.36 0.14 3.23
CA VAL A 97 -18.73 0.55 2.97
C VAL A 97 -19.03 1.84 3.73
N ASN A 98 -19.54 2.82 3.01
CA ASN A 98 -19.97 4.10 3.56
C ASN A 98 -21.26 3.94 4.40
N LEU A 99 -21.24 4.42 5.64
CA LEU A 99 -22.37 4.45 6.55
C LEU A 99 -22.96 5.86 6.62
N SER A 100 -24.28 5.95 6.49
CA SER A 100 -24.97 7.24 6.64
C SER A 100 -25.08 7.67 8.11
N ALA A 101 -25.21 8.99 8.36
CA ALA A 101 -25.44 9.54 9.69
C ALA A 101 -26.69 8.91 10.36
N SER A 102 -27.75 8.64 9.58
CA SER A 102 -28.98 8.01 10.08
C SER A 102 -28.75 6.56 10.52
N SER A 103 -27.78 5.88 9.98
CA SER A 103 -27.40 4.52 10.40
C SER A 103 -26.67 4.52 11.74
N LEU A 104 -25.85 5.52 12.03
CA LEU A 104 -25.04 5.61 13.25
C LEU A 104 -25.85 5.86 14.53
N VAL A 105 -27.06 6.34 14.43
CA VAL A 105 -27.95 6.51 15.62
C VAL A 105 -28.77 5.25 15.93
N ASN A 106 -28.67 4.22 15.08
CA ASN A 106 -29.40 2.96 15.25
C ASN A 106 -28.60 1.97 16.11
N ALA A 107 -28.99 1.78 17.36
CA ALA A 107 -28.33 0.85 18.29
C ALA A 107 -28.32 -0.63 17.80
N ALA A 108 -29.20 -1.02 16.86
CA ALA A 108 -29.24 -2.36 16.28
C ALA A 108 -28.24 -2.53 15.10
N LEU A 109 -27.57 -1.47 14.65
CA LEU A 109 -26.63 -1.53 13.51
C LEU A 109 -25.51 -2.57 13.69
N PRO A 110 -24.83 -2.66 14.86
CA PRO A 110 -23.78 -3.66 15.05
C PRO A 110 -24.27 -5.10 14.91
N ASP A 111 -25.49 -5.43 15.42
CA ASP A 111 -26.09 -6.76 15.26
C ASP A 111 -26.43 -7.04 13.81
N LYS A 112 -26.94 -6.05 13.11
CA LYS A 112 -27.32 -6.14 11.71
C LYS A 112 -26.12 -6.43 10.81
N ILE A 113 -25.02 -5.68 10.96
CA ILE A 113 -23.78 -5.90 10.16
C ILE A 113 -23.18 -7.27 10.50
N THR A 114 -23.17 -7.65 11.78
CA THR A 114 -22.73 -8.99 12.20
C THR A 114 -23.57 -10.09 11.54
N ALA A 115 -24.89 -9.92 11.45
CA ALA A 115 -25.77 -10.88 10.78
C ALA A 115 -25.49 -10.99 9.28
N VAL A 116 -25.13 -9.88 8.62
CA VAL A 116 -24.67 -9.88 7.21
C VAL A 116 -23.37 -10.68 7.07
N CYS A 117 -22.36 -10.44 7.90
CA CYS A 117 -21.12 -11.20 7.87
C CYS A 117 -21.34 -12.70 8.06
N ASN A 118 -22.18 -13.08 9.04
CA ASN A 118 -22.50 -14.47 9.31
C ASN A 118 -23.23 -15.14 8.14
N ARG A 119 -24.14 -14.44 7.46
CA ARG A 119 -24.87 -14.93 6.28
C ARG A 119 -23.94 -15.30 5.14
N HIS A 120 -22.91 -14.49 4.91
CA HIS A 120 -21.92 -14.70 3.86
C HIS A 120 -20.71 -15.52 4.31
N GLY A 121 -20.64 -15.93 5.58
CA GLY A 121 -19.55 -16.74 6.12
C GLY A 121 -18.20 -16.02 6.20
N ILE A 122 -18.22 -14.69 6.31
CA ILE A 122 -17.01 -13.86 6.35
C ILE A 122 -16.67 -13.39 7.77
N SER A 123 -15.39 -13.11 8.01
CA SER A 123 -14.94 -12.46 9.24
C SER A 123 -15.34 -10.97 9.24
N HIS A 124 -15.45 -10.36 10.42
CA HIS A 124 -15.71 -8.92 10.56
C HIS A 124 -14.64 -8.05 9.91
N ARG A 125 -13.41 -8.57 9.78
CA ARG A 125 -12.30 -7.87 9.10
C ARG A 125 -12.48 -7.77 7.58
N GLY A 126 -13.37 -8.57 7.00
CA GLY A 126 -13.70 -8.51 5.58
C GLY A 126 -14.51 -7.26 5.19
N LEU A 127 -15.15 -6.59 6.18
CA LEU A 127 -15.82 -5.32 5.98
C LEU A 127 -15.13 -4.22 6.79
N ALA A 128 -14.78 -3.13 6.12
CA ALA A 128 -14.42 -1.87 6.75
C ALA A 128 -15.62 -0.90 6.68
N LEU A 129 -15.78 -0.04 7.66
CA LEU A 129 -16.93 0.87 7.76
C LEU A 129 -16.42 2.30 7.69
N GLU A 130 -16.88 3.09 6.72
CA GLU A 130 -16.50 4.48 6.53
C GLU A 130 -17.62 5.41 6.98
N ILE A 131 -17.27 6.43 7.70
CA ILE A 131 -18.17 7.41 8.30
C ILE A 131 -17.64 8.80 8.04
N THR A 132 -18.47 9.69 7.53
CA THR A 132 -18.03 11.08 7.33
C THR A 132 -17.85 11.80 8.67
N GLU A 133 -16.92 12.74 8.71
CA GLU A 133 -16.66 13.59 9.87
C GLU A 133 -17.96 14.21 10.43
N THR A 134 -18.79 14.77 9.55
CA THR A 134 -20.05 15.43 9.91
C THR A 134 -21.10 14.46 10.47
N SER A 135 -21.13 13.22 10.00
CA SER A 135 -22.08 12.18 10.46
C SER A 135 -21.90 11.84 11.93
N VAL A 136 -20.65 11.83 12.41
CA VAL A 136 -20.33 11.53 13.81
C VAL A 136 -20.66 12.70 14.73
N MET A 137 -20.65 13.94 14.21
CA MET A 137 -20.94 15.16 14.98
C MET A 137 -22.43 15.40 15.21
N ALA A 138 -23.31 14.89 14.34
CA ALA A 138 -24.75 15.14 14.36
C ALA A 138 -25.43 14.63 15.64
N ASP A 139 -25.07 13.40 16.13
CA ASP A 139 -25.46 12.88 17.44
C ASP A 139 -24.30 12.12 18.07
N SER A 140 -23.40 12.87 18.69
CA SER A 140 -22.10 12.36 19.13
C SER A 140 -22.17 11.25 20.18
N LYS A 141 -23.22 11.19 21.04
CA LYS A 141 -23.33 10.15 22.07
C LYS A 141 -23.82 8.82 21.51
N ALA A 142 -24.88 8.83 20.70
CA ALA A 142 -25.42 7.64 20.09
C ALA A 142 -24.44 7.04 19.07
N ALA A 143 -23.84 7.88 18.22
CA ALA A 143 -22.84 7.47 17.25
C ALA A 143 -21.62 6.83 17.91
N VAL A 144 -21.05 7.45 18.96
CA VAL A 144 -19.91 6.88 19.69
C VAL A 144 -20.23 5.53 20.31
N ALA A 145 -21.43 5.35 20.86
CA ALA A 145 -21.84 4.05 21.43
C ALA A 145 -21.92 2.96 20.35
N VAL A 146 -22.49 3.27 19.19
CA VAL A 146 -22.56 2.34 18.04
C VAL A 146 -21.16 2.01 17.51
N LEU A 147 -20.29 3.01 17.36
CA LEU A 147 -18.91 2.82 16.93
C LEU A 147 -18.10 1.98 17.92
N ALA A 148 -18.27 2.20 19.23
CA ALA A 148 -17.63 1.40 20.26
C ALA A 148 -18.06 -0.08 20.16
N ALA A 149 -19.37 -0.33 20.01
CA ALA A 149 -19.90 -1.69 19.85
C ALA A 149 -19.41 -2.38 18.56
N LEU A 150 -19.18 -1.65 17.48
CA LEU A 150 -18.58 -2.16 16.24
C LEU A 150 -17.09 -2.48 16.42
N ALA A 151 -16.34 -1.60 17.10
CA ALA A 151 -14.93 -1.82 17.40
C ALA A 151 -14.71 -3.05 18.30
N GLU A 152 -15.53 -3.21 19.34
CA GLU A 152 -15.49 -4.39 20.22
C GLU A 152 -15.71 -5.70 19.48
N ARG A 153 -16.47 -5.68 18.38
CA ARG A 153 -16.69 -6.83 17.49
C ARG A 153 -15.57 -7.05 16.48
N GLY A 154 -14.59 -6.14 16.43
CA GLY A 154 -13.41 -6.24 15.57
C GLY A 154 -13.59 -5.68 14.15
N PHE A 155 -14.61 -4.86 13.89
CA PHE A 155 -14.72 -4.12 12.63
C PHE A 155 -13.65 -3.04 12.55
N VAL A 156 -13.09 -2.84 11.35
CA VAL A 156 -12.22 -1.71 11.02
C VAL A 156 -13.09 -0.52 10.65
N MET A 157 -12.78 0.64 11.23
CA MET A 157 -13.54 1.87 10.95
C MET A 157 -12.62 2.98 10.48
N ALA A 158 -13.09 3.75 9.51
CA ALA A 158 -12.41 4.92 8.97
C ALA A 158 -13.28 6.18 9.10
N ILE A 159 -12.65 7.33 9.35
CA ILE A 159 -13.27 8.64 9.14
C ILE A 159 -13.00 9.07 7.71
N ASP A 160 -14.04 9.47 7.02
CA ASP A 160 -14.04 9.95 5.66
C ASP A 160 -14.19 11.47 5.58
N ASP A 161 -13.78 12.08 4.45
CA ASP A 161 -13.83 13.52 4.16
C ASP A 161 -13.13 14.39 5.24
N PHE A 162 -12.06 13.87 5.86
CA PHE A 162 -11.40 14.56 6.97
C PHE A 162 -10.70 15.84 6.51
N GLY A 163 -11.00 16.92 7.26
CA GLY A 163 -10.44 18.25 7.03
C GLY A 163 -11.42 19.23 6.38
N THR A 164 -12.58 18.77 5.87
CA THR A 164 -13.61 19.64 5.28
C THR A 164 -14.60 20.19 6.32
N GLY A 165 -14.60 19.63 7.53
CA GLY A 165 -15.51 19.98 8.62
C GLY A 165 -14.85 20.72 9.79
N PHE A 166 -15.62 20.90 10.88
CA PHE A 166 -15.17 21.52 12.13
C PHE A 166 -14.75 20.48 13.17
N SER A 167 -13.92 19.50 12.83
CA SER A 167 -13.51 18.50 13.82
C SER A 167 -12.70 19.08 14.95
N SER A 168 -13.16 18.84 16.18
CA SER A 168 -12.29 18.94 17.33
C SER A 168 -11.29 17.80 17.33
N LEU A 169 -9.99 18.10 17.21
CA LEU A 169 -8.90 17.11 17.30
C LEU A 169 -9.01 16.23 18.57
N ALA A 170 -9.49 16.83 19.68
CA ALA A 170 -9.76 16.11 20.93
C ALA A 170 -10.86 15.04 20.78
N TYR A 171 -11.73 15.19 19.79
CA TYR A 171 -12.78 14.22 19.50
C TYR A 171 -12.24 13.06 18.67
N LEU A 172 -11.46 13.33 17.63
CA LEU A 172 -10.80 12.30 16.83
C LEU A 172 -9.97 11.33 17.69
N ALA A 173 -9.28 11.86 18.72
CA ALA A 173 -8.49 11.05 19.64
C ALA A 173 -9.34 10.04 20.45
N LYS A 174 -10.62 10.31 20.67
CA LYS A 174 -11.55 9.46 21.45
C LYS A 174 -12.33 8.48 20.61
N LEU A 175 -12.39 8.70 19.29
CA LEU A 175 -13.13 7.81 18.40
C LEU A 175 -12.40 6.47 18.22
N PRO A 176 -13.12 5.35 18.28
CA PRO A 176 -12.58 4.00 18.10
C PRO A 176 -12.35 3.68 16.61
N VAL A 177 -11.78 4.62 15.87
CA VAL A 177 -11.44 4.48 14.44
C VAL A 177 -9.95 4.22 14.31
N SER A 178 -9.56 3.45 13.33
CA SER A 178 -8.16 3.10 13.06
C SER A 178 -7.59 3.77 11.81
N VAL A 179 -8.44 4.36 10.97
CA VAL A 179 -8.07 4.98 9.70
C VAL A 179 -8.71 6.36 9.59
N VAL A 180 -7.99 7.30 8.97
CA VAL A 180 -8.48 8.63 8.59
C VAL A 180 -8.20 8.82 7.10
N LYS A 181 -9.23 9.19 6.33
CA LYS A 181 -9.13 9.49 4.90
C LYS A 181 -9.05 11.00 4.73
N ILE A 182 -8.00 11.49 4.10
CA ILE A 182 -7.84 12.90 3.75
C ILE A 182 -8.68 13.17 2.50
N ASP A 183 -9.57 14.14 2.59
CA ASP A 183 -10.45 14.49 1.47
C ASP A 183 -9.65 14.89 0.22
N LYS A 184 -10.16 14.50 -0.93
CA LYS A 184 -9.56 14.74 -2.22
C LYS A 184 -9.32 16.23 -2.53
N SER A 185 -10.09 17.15 -1.95
CA SER A 185 -9.92 18.60 -2.19
C SER A 185 -8.55 19.12 -1.75
N PHE A 186 -7.89 18.47 -0.77
CA PHE A 186 -6.53 18.81 -0.36
C PHE A 186 -5.47 18.06 -1.15
N VAL A 187 -5.81 16.89 -1.72
CA VAL A 187 -4.85 16.01 -2.38
C VAL A 187 -4.71 16.35 -3.87
N LEU A 188 -5.78 16.81 -4.52
CA LEU A 188 -5.77 17.15 -5.94
C LEU A 188 -4.74 18.23 -6.27
N ASP A 189 -4.65 19.26 -5.44
CA ASP A 189 -3.76 20.41 -5.66
C ASP A 189 -2.48 20.34 -4.80
N VAL A 190 -2.20 19.20 -4.15
CA VAL A 190 -1.09 19.04 -3.18
C VAL A 190 0.29 19.34 -3.76
N VAL A 191 0.48 19.22 -5.08
CA VAL A 191 1.75 19.50 -5.76
C VAL A 191 1.92 21.00 -6.06
N ASP A 192 0.84 21.67 -6.42
CA ASP A 192 0.85 23.06 -6.91
C ASP A 192 0.45 24.08 -5.84
N ASN A 193 -0.08 23.62 -4.70
CA ASN A 193 -0.55 24.49 -3.61
C ASN A 193 0.19 24.16 -2.29
N ASP A 194 1.12 25.00 -1.91
CA ASP A 194 1.89 24.88 -0.66
C ASP A 194 0.98 24.82 0.59
N ALA A 195 -0.16 25.51 0.59
CA ALA A 195 -1.08 25.48 1.73
C ALA A 195 -1.72 24.10 1.90
N ASP A 196 -2.17 23.48 0.80
CA ASP A 196 -2.73 22.13 0.82
C ASP A 196 -1.66 21.10 1.21
N ALA A 197 -0.44 21.25 0.68
CA ALA A 197 0.70 20.41 1.07
C ALA A 197 0.98 20.49 2.58
N HIS A 198 0.93 21.67 3.19
CA HIS A 198 1.11 21.83 4.64
C HIS A 198 -0.06 21.23 5.43
N ILE A 199 -1.30 21.38 4.95
CA ILE A 199 -2.49 20.78 5.58
C ILE A 199 -2.39 19.25 5.55
N VAL A 200 -2.11 18.68 4.38
CA VAL A 200 -1.96 17.21 4.21
C VAL A 200 -0.86 16.69 5.13
N HIS A 201 0.31 17.33 5.14
CA HIS A 201 1.42 16.93 6.02
C HIS A 201 1.04 17.01 7.50
N GLY A 202 0.38 18.11 7.92
CA GLY A 202 -0.10 18.29 9.30
C GLY A 202 -1.12 17.23 9.71
N ILE A 203 -2.04 16.84 8.82
CA ILE A 203 -3.01 15.77 9.08
C ILE A 203 -2.29 14.42 9.25
N ILE A 204 -1.33 14.10 8.36
CA ILE A 204 -0.55 12.86 8.44
C ILE A 204 0.17 12.74 9.79
N GLU A 205 0.91 13.77 10.19
CA GLU A 205 1.64 13.80 11.47
C GLU A 205 0.69 13.67 12.68
N LEU A 206 -0.44 14.38 12.65
CA LEU A 206 -1.44 14.31 13.71
C LEU A 206 -2.02 12.89 13.86
N VAL A 207 -2.46 12.30 12.74
CA VAL A 207 -3.11 10.98 12.72
C VAL A 207 -2.13 9.89 13.17
N HIS A 208 -0.87 9.96 12.72
CA HIS A 208 0.19 9.07 13.18
C HIS A 208 0.50 9.26 14.68
N GLY A 209 0.49 10.51 15.17
CA GLY A 209 0.63 10.81 16.59
C GLY A 209 -0.46 10.19 17.47
N LEU A 210 -1.65 9.93 16.89
CA LEU A 210 -2.76 9.22 17.52
C LEU A 210 -2.70 7.69 17.33
N GLY A 211 -1.66 7.16 16.70
CA GLY A 211 -1.52 5.73 16.42
C GLY A 211 -2.48 5.18 15.36
N LYS A 212 -2.99 6.04 14.47
CA LYS A 212 -3.94 5.70 13.40
C LYS A 212 -3.25 5.75 12.04
N HIS A 213 -3.87 5.17 11.01
CA HIS A 213 -3.40 5.16 9.61
C HIS A 213 -4.08 6.23 8.77
N VAL A 214 -3.39 6.66 7.71
CA VAL A 214 -3.88 7.69 6.79
C VAL A 214 -4.08 7.11 5.39
N VAL A 215 -5.21 7.45 4.77
CA VAL A 215 -5.49 7.24 3.35
C VAL A 215 -5.62 8.60 2.67
N ALA A 216 -4.85 8.88 1.63
CA ALA A 216 -5.03 10.06 0.79
C ALA A 216 -5.97 9.74 -0.37
N GLU A 217 -7.05 10.50 -0.51
CA GLU A 217 -7.99 10.37 -1.60
C GLU A 217 -7.66 11.29 -2.77
N GLY A 218 -8.11 10.93 -3.97
CA GLY A 218 -7.91 11.77 -5.16
C GLY A 218 -6.47 11.80 -5.67
N VAL A 219 -5.67 10.76 -5.42
CA VAL A 219 -4.33 10.66 -6.01
C VAL A 219 -4.46 10.39 -7.51
N GLU A 220 -4.10 11.37 -8.35
CA GLU A 220 -4.27 11.29 -9.80
C GLU A 220 -2.94 11.31 -10.57
N SER A 221 -1.86 11.84 -9.97
CA SER A 221 -0.56 11.98 -10.63
C SER A 221 0.57 11.23 -9.88
N GLN A 222 1.67 10.97 -10.60
CA GLN A 222 2.88 10.39 -10.00
C GLN A 222 3.52 11.38 -9.03
N GLU A 223 3.48 12.67 -9.36
CA GLU A 223 4.05 13.74 -8.54
C GLU A 223 3.34 13.83 -7.18
N ALA A 224 2.00 13.73 -7.17
CA ALA A 224 1.22 13.68 -5.93
C ALA A 224 1.56 12.44 -5.10
N LEU A 225 1.68 11.26 -5.76
CA LEU A 225 2.10 10.03 -5.10
C LEU A 225 3.48 10.18 -4.45
N ASP A 226 4.47 10.73 -5.17
CA ASP A 226 5.83 10.91 -4.67
C ASP A 226 5.86 11.86 -3.47
N LEU A 227 5.08 12.94 -3.51
CA LEU A 227 4.97 13.89 -2.42
C LEU A 227 4.32 13.27 -1.18
N LEU A 228 3.22 12.54 -1.35
CA LEU A 228 2.54 11.82 -0.27
C LEU A 228 3.45 10.76 0.37
N LEU A 229 4.25 10.06 -0.43
CA LEU A 229 5.28 9.15 0.04
C LEU A 229 6.33 9.88 0.89
N LEU A 230 6.79 11.06 0.46
CA LEU A 230 7.74 11.88 1.21
C LEU A 230 7.14 12.37 2.54
N MET A 231 5.85 12.71 2.57
CA MET A 231 5.12 13.09 3.78
C MET A 231 4.85 11.90 4.70
N GLY A 232 5.03 10.67 4.23
CA GLY A 232 4.84 9.44 5.00
C GLY A 232 3.40 8.94 5.04
N CYS A 233 2.55 9.30 4.09
CA CYS A 233 1.19 8.77 3.99
C CYS A 233 1.21 7.24 3.80
N ASP A 234 0.28 6.53 4.47
CA ASP A 234 0.28 5.07 4.48
C ASP A 234 -0.32 4.47 3.21
N GLN A 235 -1.46 5.00 2.78
CA GLN A 235 -2.26 4.48 1.69
C GLN A 235 -2.77 5.60 0.80
N GLY A 236 -3.10 5.26 -0.43
CA GLY A 236 -3.73 6.17 -1.37
C GLY A 236 -4.88 5.52 -2.14
N GLN A 237 -5.79 6.36 -2.58
CA GLN A 237 -6.90 6.00 -3.44
C GLN A 237 -7.07 7.09 -4.48
N GLY A 238 -7.25 6.73 -5.77
CA GLY A 238 -7.40 7.71 -6.83
C GLY A 238 -7.24 7.13 -8.22
N TYR A 239 -7.41 8.01 -9.21
CA TYR A 239 -7.39 7.62 -10.63
C TYR A 239 -5.98 7.28 -11.12
N HIS A 240 -4.95 7.56 -10.33
CA HIS A 240 -3.59 7.10 -10.60
C HIS A 240 -3.52 5.58 -10.75
N TRP A 241 -4.27 4.82 -9.92
CA TRP A 241 -4.31 3.37 -10.00
C TRP A 241 -5.50 2.85 -10.79
N SER A 242 -6.70 3.27 -10.43
CA SER A 242 -7.94 2.83 -11.07
C SER A 242 -9.08 3.78 -10.78
N ARG A 243 -9.95 4.00 -11.75
CA ARG A 243 -11.30 4.52 -11.49
C ARG A 243 -12.12 3.45 -10.78
N PRO A 244 -13.24 3.80 -10.11
CA PRO A 244 -14.21 2.80 -9.66
C PRO A 244 -14.67 1.94 -10.84
N VAL A 245 -14.56 0.62 -10.71
CA VAL A 245 -14.87 -0.36 -11.76
C VAL A 245 -15.74 -1.50 -11.22
N PRO A 246 -16.45 -2.26 -12.08
CA PRO A 246 -17.16 -3.48 -11.68
C PRO A 246 -16.20 -4.52 -11.06
N ALA A 247 -16.73 -5.39 -10.19
CA ALA A 247 -15.95 -6.40 -9.47
C ALA A 247 -15.05 -7.26 -10.37
N ALA A 248 -15.54 -7.67 -11.56
CA ALA A 248 -14.76 -8.48 -12.50
C ALA A 248 -13.53 -7.75 -13.03
N GLU A 249 -13.67 -6.47 -13.35
CA GLU A 249 -12.56 -5.64 -13.83
C GLU A 249 -11.56 -5.38 -12.70
N LEU A 250 -12.05 -5.14 -11.47
CA LEU A 250 -11.17 -4.98 -10.32
C LEU A 250 -10.40 -6.26 -10.02
N THR A 251 -11.05 -7.43 -10.10
CA THR A 251 -10.38 -8.72 -9.92
C THR A 251 -9.23 -8.88 -10.91
N ALA A 252 -9.44 -8.55 -12.19
CA ALA A 252 -8.40 -8.58 -13.21
C ALA A 252 -7.27 -7.57 -12.89
N TRP A 253 -7.62 -6.37 -12.45
CA TRP A 253 -6.67 -5.35 -12.04
C TRP A 253 -5.82 -5.82 -10.85
N VAL A 254 -6.44 -6.35 -9.80
CA VAL A 254 -5.77 -6.88 -8.61
C VAL A 254 -4.82 -8.01 -8.97
N THR A 255 -5.26 -8.98 -9.78
CA THR A 255 -4.43 -10.09 -10.23
C THR A 255 -3.21 -9.63 -11.03
N LYS A 256 -3.34 -8.53 -11.77
CA LYS A 256 -2.24 -7.94 -12.55
C LYS A 256 -1.28 -7.12 -11.69
N HIS A 257 -1.79 -6.41 -10.65
CA HIS A 257 -1.02 -5.46 -9.84
C HIS A 257 -0.67 -6.01 -8.45
N GLN A 258 -1.41 -6.97 -7.91
CA GLN A 258 -0.79 -7.86 -6.96
C GLN A 258 0.30 -8.58 -7.77
N HIS A 259 1.55 -8.36 -7.41
CA HIS A 259 2.59 -9.32 -7.71
C HIS A 259 2.30 -10.58 -6.87
N VAL A 260 1.14 -11.19 -7.10
CA VAL A 260 0.93 -12.59 -6.90
C VAL A 260 1.80 -13.21 -7.98
N ILE A 261 2.98 -13.61 -7.60
CA ILE A 261 3.65 -14.69 -8.33
C ILE A 261 2.66 -15.85 -8.16
N THR A 262 1.74 -15.97 -9.11
CA THR A 262 0.89 -17.14 -9.23
C THR A 262 1.85 -18.26 -9.55
N VAL A 263 2.24 -19.02 -8.53
CA VAL A 263 2.92 -20.29 -8.73
C VAL A 263 1.88 -21.20 -9.36
N ALA A 264 1.85 -21.22 -10.70
CA ALA A 264 1.17 -22.29 -11.42
C ALA A 264 1.93 -23.58 -11.09
N GLY A 265 1.33 -24.43 -10.28
CA GLY A 265 1.85 -25.76 -9.95
C GLY A 265 2.09 -25.93 -8.46
N HIS A 266 1.06 -26.39 -7.75
CA HIS A 266 1.23 -27.06 -6.44
C HIS A 266 2.04 -28.34 -6.66
N GLU A 267 3.37 -28.25 -6.53
CA GLU A 267 4.17 -29.36 -6.07
C GLU A 267 4.64 -29.03 -4.66
N THR A 268 4.05 -29.72 -3.71
CA THR A 268 4.35 -29.65 -2.29
C THR A 268 5.85 -29.87 -2.06
N GLY A 269 6.54 -28.83 -1.57
CA GLY A 269 7.90 -28.97 -1.04
C GLY A 269 9.04 -28.25 -1.75
N MET A 270 8.82 -27.56 -2.87
CA MET A 270 9.86 -26.76 -3.53
C MET A 270 9.66 -25.27 -3.28
N PHE A 271 10.73 -24.59 -2.81
CA PHE A 271 10.71 -23.11 -2.69
C PHE A 271 10.64 -22.46 -4.08
N THR A 272 9.98 -21.30 -4.15
CA THR A 272 9.87 -20.53 -5.39
C THR A 272 11.22 -19.86 -5.69
N ARG A 273 11.83 -20.19 -6.83
CA ARG A 273 13.04 -19.52 -7.30
C ARG A 273 12.77 -18.05 -7.55
N ALA A 274 13.78 -17.21 -7.28
CA ALA A 274 13.67 -15.80 -7.53
C ALA A 274 13.41 -15.50 -9.03
N PRO A 275 12.42 -14.64 -9.34
CA PRO A 275 12.09 -14.31 -10.73
C PRO A 275 13.21 -13.47 -11.37
N ILE A 276 13.22 -13.47 -12.72
CA ILE A 276 14.17 -12.69 -13.53
C ILE A 276 13.41 -11.51 -14.16
N PRO A 277 13.86 -10.25 -13.96
CA PRO A 277 13.23 -9.09 -14.58
C PRO A 277 13.27 -9.14 -16.10
N ALA A 278 12.24 -8.61 -16.77
CA ALA A 278 12.18 -8.58 -18.24
C ALA A 278 13.35 -7.78 -18.89
N ASN A 279 13.92 -6.82 -18.15
CA ASN A 279 15.05 -6.00 -18.58
C ASN A 279 16.41 -6.52 -18.07
N GLU A 280 16.53 -7.78 -17.71
CA GLU A 280 17.71 -8.37 -17.04
C GLU A 280 19.04 -8.05 -17.71
N ALA A 281 19.13 -8.18 -19.02
CA ALA A 281 20.36 -7.89 -19.77
C ALA A 281 20.82 -6.42 -19.59
N LYS A 282 19.86 -5.47 -19.64
CA LYS A 282 20.13 -4.04 -19.40
C LYS A 282 20.55 -3.81 -17.95
N ARG A 283 19.84 -4.39 -16.99
CA ARG A 283 20.12 -4.30 -15.56
C ARG A 283 21.52 -4.81 -15.21
N LEU A 284 21.92 -5.97 -15.76
CA LEU A 284 23.27 -6.53 -15.55
C LEU A 284 24.37 -5.65 -16.17
N ALA A 285 24.11 -5.06 -17.34
CA ALA A 285 25.07 -4.13 -17.95
C ALA A 285 25.27 -2.89 -17.05
N VAL A 286 24.20 -2.36 -16.45
CA VAL A 286 24.28 -1.24 -15.48
C VAL A 286 25.02 -1.66 -14.22
N LEU A 287 24.74 -2.85 -13.67
CA LEU A 287 25.45 -3.38 -12.51
C LEU A 287 26.96 -3.48 -12.77
N GLN A 288 27.36 -4.00 -13.91
CA GLN A 288 28.76 -4.12 -14.31
C GLN A 288 29.46 -2.76 -14.50
N ARG A 289 28.73 -1.75 -14.98
CA ARG A 289 29.23 -0.37 -15.14
C ARG A 289 29.73 0.22 -13.83
N TYR A 290 29.10 -0.07 -12.70
CA TYR A 290 29.52 0.41 -11.40
C TYR A 290 30.83 -0.23 -10.90
N ARG A 291 31.27 -1.37 -11.42
CA ARG A 291 32.52 -2.07 -11.05
C ARG A 291 32.67 -2.27 -9.54
N ILE A 292 31.59 -2.66 -8.87
CA ILE A 292 31.54 -2.76 -7.40
C ILE A 292 31.56 -4.20 -6.93
N LEU A 293 31.16 -5.16 -7.79
CA LEU A 293 31.22 -6.57 -7.43
C LEU A 293 32.65 -6.99 -7.08
N ASP A 294 32.76 -7.84 -6.05
CA ASP A 294 34.04 -8.40 -5.59
C ASP A 294 35.07 -7.37 -5.09
N THR A 295 34.62 -6.14 -4.79
CA THR A 295 35.47 -5.10 -4.22
C THR A 295 35.51 -5.18 -2.69
N ALA A 296 36.59 -4.62 -2.09
CA ALA A 296 36.73 -4.54 -0.63
C ALA A 296 35.56 -3.81 0.04
N CYS A 297 35.32 -4.11 1.31
CA CYS A 297 34.37 -3.38 2.15
C CYS A 297 34.79 -1.91 2.25
N GLU A 298 33.81 -1.03 2.35
CA GLU A 298 34.01 0.42 2.47
C GLU A 298 33.14 0.96 3.62
N ALA A 299 33.76 1.68 4.53
CA ALA A 299 33.15 2.16 5.77
C ALA A 299 31.81 2.89 5.53
N ILE A 300 31.70 3.67 4.43
CA ILE A 300 30.48 4.43 4.12
C ILE A 300 29.26 3.51 3.91
N PHE A 301 29.43 2.35 3.28
CA PHE A 301 28.33 1.40 3.06
C PHE A 301 28.04 0.56 4.34
N ASP A 302 29.10 0.25 5.12
CA ASP A 302 28.96 -0.41 6.41
C ASP A 302 28.18 0.48 7.39
N GLU A 303 28.45 1.79 7.41
CA GLU A 303 27.72 2.77 8.20
C GLU A 303 26.24 2.87 7.77
N ILE A 304 25.95 2.94 6.47
CA ILE A 304 24.58 2.97 5.97
C ILE A 304 23.81 1.70 6.38
N ALA A 305 24.43 0.53 6.25
CA ALA A 305 23.83 -0.73 6.70
C ALA A 305 23.57 -0.72 8.21
N ALA A 306 24.53 -0.22 9.01
CA ALA A 306 24.38 -0.13 10.46
C ALA A 306 23.25 0.85 10.87
N VAL A 307 23.14 2.00 10.19
CA VAL A 307 22.04 2.96 10.41
C VAL A 307 20.70 2.33 10.08
N ALA A 308 20.59 1.63 8.94
CA ALA A 308 19.34 0.95 8.54
C ALA A 308 18.92 -0.08 9.60
N ALA A 309 19.85 -0.93 10.06
CA ALA A 309 19.57 -1.91 11.12
C ALA A 309 19.11 -1.22 12.42
N LYS A 310 19.80 -0.16 12.84
CA LYS A 310 19.50 0.58 14.08
C LYS A 310 18.13 1.26 14.02
N VAL A 311 17.82 1.96 12.92
CA VAL A 311 16.54 2.67 12.75
C VAL A 311 15.37 1.68 12.70
N CYS A 312 15.54 0.57 11.98
CA CYS A 312 14.49 -0.46 11.87
C CYS A 312 14.42 -1.39 13.10
N GLY A 313 15.39 -1.30 14.00
CA GLY A 313 15.47 -2.15 15.20
C GLY A 313 15.72 -3.63 14.87
N THR A 314 16.39 -3.93 13.76
CA THR A 314 16.67 -5.29 13.29
C THR A 314 18.10 -5.71 13.59
N PRO A 315 18.37 -6.99 13.84
CA PRO A 315 19.73 -7.49 14.10
C PRO A 315 20.58 -7.61 12.84
N MET A 316 19.96 -7.62 11.65
CA MET A 316 20.63 -7.83 10.38
C MET A 316 20.23 -6.78 9.35
N SER A 317 21.21 -6.36 8.54
CA SER A 317 20.99 -5.52 7.36
C SER A 317 22.09 -5.74 6.32
N ALA A 318 21.80 -5.40 5.05
CA ALA A 318 22.81 -5.47 4.00
C ALA A 318 22.56 -4.45 2.88
N VAL A 319 23.67 -3.96 2.31
CA VAL A 319 23.71 -3.36 0.97
C VAL A 319 24.08 -4.47 0.01
N SER A 320 23.10 -4.99 -0.73
CA SER A 320 23.28 -6.13 -1.62
C SER A 320 23.32 -5.71 -3.09
N ARG A 321 23.93 -6.57 -3.89
CA ARG A 321 23.93 -6.55 -5.35
C ARG A 321 23.36 -7.84 -5.85
N VAL A 322 22.44 -7.80 -6.82
CA VAL A 322 21.86 -8.99 -7.43
C VAL A 322 22.49 -9.19 -8.81
N ASP A 323 23.41 -10.14 -8.90
CA ASP A 323 24.08 -10.58 -10.13
C ASP A 323 23.25 -11.64 -10.86
N ALA A 324 23.76 -12.19 -11.96
CA ALA A 324 23.09 -13.19 -12.76
C ALA A 324 22.74 -14.45 -11.97
N GLU A 325 23.68 -14.95 -11.14
CA GLU A 325 23.51 -16.22 -10.39
C GLU A 325 23.60 -16.08 -8.88
N ARG A 326 24.02 -14.91 -8.38
CA ARG A 326 24.25 -14.66 -6.95
C ARG A 326 23.74 -13.32 -6.48
N GLN A 327 23.54 -13.23 -5.18
CA GLN A 327 23.42 -12.01 -4.42
C GLN A 327 24.72 -11.80 -3.65
N TRP A 328 25.42 -10.71 -3.92
CA TRP A 328 26.64 -10.33 -3.25
C TRP A 328 26.46 -9.13 -2.33
N PHE A 329 27.10 -9.13 -1.15
CA PHE A 329 26.93 -8.08 -0.15
C PHE A 329 28.11 -7.10 -0.15
N LYS A 330 27.86 -5.85 -0.55
CA LYS A 330 28.82 -4.75 -0.45
C LYS A 330 29.09 -4.35 1.01
N ALA A 331 28.02 -4.36 1.82
CA ALA A 331 28.06 -4.15 3.25
C ALA A 331 27.06 -5.07 3.95
N ARG A 332 27.34 -5.50 5.18
CA ARG A 332 26.45 -6.37 5.96
C ARG A 332 26.63 -6.18 7.46
N VAL A 333 25.52 -6.25 8.18
CA VAL A 333 25.46 -6.27 9.65
C VAL A 333 24.77 -7.57 10.06
N GLY A 334 25.32 -8.32 11.00
CA GLY A 334 24.70 -9.53 11.54
C GLY A 334 24.63 -10.74 10.60
N LEU A 335 25.06 -10.61 9.34
CA LEU A 335 25.12 -11.69 8.37
C LEU A 335 26.53 -12.30 8.31
N LYS A 336 26.63 -13.63 8.39
CA LYS A 336 27.91 -14.37 8.41
C LYS A 336 28.50 -14.59 7.03
N VAL A 337 27.64 -14.70 5.99
CA VAL A 337 28.04 -15.00 4.61
C VAL A 337 28.29 -13.73 3.81
N ALA A 338 29.17 -13.79 2.82
CA ALA A 338 29.47 -12.66 1.92
C ALA A 338 28.54 -12.64 0.70
N GLU A 339 27.94 -13.75 0.36
CA GLU A 339 27.04 -13.91 -0.78
C GLU A 339 26.06 -15.06 -0.56
N THR A 340 25.00 -15.11 -1.35
CA THR A 340 24.06 -16.22 -1.43
C THR A 340 23.75 -16.52 -2.90
N THR A 341 23.19 -17.68 -3.23
CA THR A 341 22.66 -17.90 -4.56
C THR A 341 21.48 -16.97 -4.81
N ARG A 342 21.32 -16.51 -6.05
CA ARG A 342 20.23 -15.65 -6.44
C ARG A 342 18.86 -16.26 -6.18
N ASP A 343 18.71 -17.55 -6.43
CA ASP A 343 17.44 -18.28 -6.27
C ASP A 343 16.89 -18.21 -4.83
N LEU A 344 17.76 -18.11 -3.81
CA LEU A 344 17.37 -18.00 -2.41
C LEU A 344 17.13 -16.54 -1.97
N ALA A 345 17.52 -15.56 -2.79
CA ALA A 345 17.64 -14.19 -2.36
C ALA A 345 16.28 -13.45 -2.34
N PHE A 346 15.86 -12.98 -1.18
CA PHE A 346 14.74 -12.04 -1.04
C PHE A 346 14.96 -10.76 -1.86
N CYS A 347 16.19 -10.30 -1.94
CA CYS A 347 16.57 -9.11 -2.73
C CYS A 347 16.31 -9.30 -4.23
N ALA A 348 16.37 -10.52 -4.75
CA ALA A 348 16.06 -10.81 -6.14
C ALA A 348 14.54 -10.67 -6.43
N HIS A 349 13.70 -10.87 -5.43
CA HIS A 349 12.27 -10.54 -5.51
C HIS A 349 12.04 -9.03 -5.39
N THR A 350 12.81 -8.32 -4.55
CA THR A 350 12.70 -6.87 -4.37
C THR A 350 12.95 -6.10 -5.66
N ILE A 351 13.98 -6.50 -6.45
CA ILE A 351 14.33 -5.81 -7.70
C ILE A 351 13.31 -5.98 -8.83
N MET A 352 12.31 -6.82 -8.66
CA MET A 352 11.22 -7.01 -9.64
C MET A 352 10.32 -5.79 -9.74
N ASP A 353 10.14 -5.07 -8.64
CA ASP A 353 9.44 -3.79 -8.59
C ASP A 353 10.35 -2.73 -7.97
N PRO A 354 11.08 -1.97 -8.79
CA PRO A 354 12.02 -0.96 -8.30
C PRO A 354 11.34 0.25 -7.65
N THR A 355 10.04 0.43 -7.82
CA THR A 355 9.29 1.59 -7.31
C THR A 355 8.79 1.40 -5.89
N HIS A 356 8.64 0.15 -5.44
CA HIS A 356 8.10 -0.18 -4.13
C HIS A 356 9.10 -0.96 -3.26
N LEU A 357 8.89 -0.89 -1.94
CA LEU A 357 9.63 -1.74 -1.02
C LEU A 357 8.99 -3.13 -0.95
N LEU A 358 9.81 -4.17 -0.94
CA LEU A 358 9.32 -5.49 -0.57
C LEU A 358 9.33 -5.61 0.96
N VAL A 359 8.15 -5.79 1.56
CA VAL A 359 8.01 -6.01 3.01
C VAL A 359 7.35 -7.35 3.27
N VAL A 360 8.06 -8.22 3.99
CA VAL A 360 7.62 -9.55 4.40
C VAL A 360 7.58 -9.56 5.93
N ASN A 361 6.39 -9.42 6.52
CA ASN A 361 6.21 -9.31 7.96
C ASN A 361 6.47 -10.62 8.70
N ASP A 362 6.11 -11.75 8.08
CA ASP A 362 6.40 -13.10 8.53
C ASP A 362 6.63 -14.02 7.33
N ALA A 363 7.90 -14.38 7.10
CA ALA A 363 8.30 -15.20 5.97
C ALA A 363 7.78 -16.65 6.04
N THR A 364 7.33 -17.12 7.21
CA THR A 364 6.76 -18.47 7.35
C THR A 364 5.34 -18.57 6.80
N THR A 365 4.66 -17.45 6.66
CA THR A 365 3.30 -17.35 6.12
C THR A 365 3.25 -16.79 4.71
N ASP A 366 4.40 -16.35 4.16
CA ASP A 366 4.50 -15.82 2.79
C ASP A 366 4.79 -16.97 1.82
N GLU A 367 3.89 -17.21 0.89
CA GLU A 367 3.97 -18.33 -0.06
C GLU A 367 5.25 -18.33 -0.90
N ARG A 368 5.86 -17.17 -1.13
CA ARG A 368 7.13 -17.04 -1.86
C ARG A 368 8.31 -17.56 -1.08
N PHE A 369 8.24 -17.49 0.25
CA PHE A 369 9.40 -17.68 1.13
C PHE A 369 9.24 -18.79 2.17
N ALA A 370 8.02 -19.25 2.45
CA ALA A 370 7.77 -20.23 3.53
C ALA A 370 8.63 -21.50 3.42
N ALA A 371 8.90 -22.00 2.22
CA ALA A 371 9.74 -23.15 1.95
C ALA A 371 11.21 -22.79 1.63
N ASN A 372 11.58 -21.51 1.67
CA ASN A 372 12.94 -21.07 1.35
C ASN A 372 13.94 -21.57 2.41
N PRO A 373 15.09 -22.14 2.03
CA PRO A 373 16.12 -22.61 2.96
C PRO A 373 16.60 -21.55 3.97
N LEU A 374 16.57 -20.25 3.63
CA LEU A 374 16.92 -19.16 4.56
C LEU A 374 15.82 -18.90 5.60
N VAL A 375 14.61 -19.43 5.39
CA VAL A 375 13.48 -19.39 6.33
C VAL A 375 13.41 -20.67 7.15
N THR A 376 13.57 -21.84 6.52
CA THR A 376 13.47 -23.14 7.19
C THR A 376 14.76 -23.55 7.91
N GLY A 377 15.91 -22.96 7.55
CA GLY A 377 17.23 -23.16 8.12
C GLY A 377 17.90 -21.85 8.55
N ASP A 378 19.21 -21.90 8.89
CA ASP A 378 19.99 -20.71 9.27
C ASP A 378 20.05 -19.69 8.12
N PRO A 379 19.76 -18.40 8.34
CA PRO A 379 19.60 -17.68 9.62
C PRO A 379 18.17 -17.62 10.17
N ASN A 380 17.24 -18.44 9.72
CA ASN A 380 15.85 -18.48 10.17
C ASN A 380 15.12 -17.15 9.96
N ILE A 381 15.17 -16.62 8.74
CA ILE A 381 14.52 -15.36 8.40
C ILE A 381 13.01 -15.46 8.68
N ARG A 382 12.49 -14.49 9.43
CA ARG A 382 11.04 -14.31 9.68
C ARG A 382 10.54 -12.99 9.13
N PHE A 383 11.39 -11.98 9.15
CA PHE A 383 11.08 -10.66 8.66
C PHE A 383 12.11 -10.19 7.64
N TYR A 384 11.65 -9.54 6.59
CA TYR A 384 12.47 -8.88 5.58
C TYR A 384 11.81 -7.58 5.15
N ALA A 385 12.59 -6.51 5.02
CA ALA A 385 12.18 -5.31 4.27
C ALA A 385 13.34 -4.84 3.42
N GLY A 386 13.09 -4.61 2.12
CA GLY A 386 14.11 -4.21 1.16
C GLY A 386 13.66 -3.06 0.27
N ALA A 387 14.53 -2.07 0.07
CA ALA A 387 14.39 -0.99 -0.87
C ALA A 387 15.36 -1.20 -2.04
N SER A 388 14.85 -1.13 -3.27
CA SER A 388 15.66 -1.29 -4.49
C SER A 388 16.69 -0.16 -4.64
N LEU A 389 17.89 -0.53 -5.07
CA LEU A 389 18.95 0.40 -5.48
C LEU A 389 18.74 0.69 -6.97
N VAL A 390 18.03 1.78 -7.27
CA VAL A 390 17.60 2.12 -8.62
C VAL A 390 18.56 3.12 -9.26
N ALA A 391 19.19 2.72 -10.35
CA ALA A 391 20.04 3.58 -11.16
C ALA A 391 19.22 4.65 -11.91
N PRO A 392 19.82 5.76 -12.38
CA PRO A 392 19.12 6.83 -13.09
C PRO A 392 18.34 6.39 -14.33
N ASP A 393 18.69 5.26 -14.92
CA ASP A 393 18.00 4.69 -16.08
C ASP A 393 16.82 3.77 -15.73
N GLY A 394 16.46 3.70 -14.43
CA GLY A 394 15.39 2.88 -13.88
C GLY A 394 15.78 1.42 -13.57
N SER A 395 17.04 1.02 -13.77
CA SER A 395 17.50 -0.35 -13.52
C SER A 395 17.75 -0.59 -12.03
N ALA A 396 17.10 -1.59 -11.41
CA ALA A 396 17.35 -2.01 -10.04
C ALA A 396 18.55 -2.96 -9.97
N VAL A 397 19.67 -2.51 -9.42
CA VAL A 397 20.95 -3.25 -9.41
C VAL A 397 21.22 -4.01 -8.11
N GLY A 398 20.34 -3.88 -7.12
CA GLY A 398 20.46 -4.50 -5.81
C GLY A 398 19.47 -3.90 -4.82
N THR A 399 19.72 -4.07 -3.52
CA THR A 399 18.86 -3.56 -2.46
C THR A 399 19.65 -3.07 -1.24
N LEU A 400 19.06 -2.12 -0.50
CA LEU A 400 19.34 -1.96 0.94
C LEU A 400 18.21 -2.71 1.67
N CYS A 401 18.56 -3.68 2.50
CA CYS A 401 17.57 -4.48 3.22
C CYS A 401 17.87 -4.61 4.70
N VAL A 402 16.81 -4.84 5.48
CA VAL A 402 16.85 -5.18 6.90
C VAL A 402 16.12 -6.50 7.13
N ILE A 403 16.63 -7.32 8.06
CA ILE A 403 16.23 -8.70 8.22
C ILE A 403 16.16 -9.04 9.72
N ASP A 404 15.20 -9.90 10.12
CA ASP A 404 15.12 -10.43 11.48
C ASP A 404 14.72 -11.91 11.48
N SER A 405 15.13 -12.61 12.52
CA SER A 405 14.68 -13.97 12.84
C SER A 405 13.37 -14.00 13.65
N LYS A 406 12.70 -12.87 13.82
CA LYS A 406 11.37 -12.72 14.43
C LYS A 406 10.46 -11.96 13.48
N PRO A 407 9.15 -12.30 13.41
CA PRO A 407 8.17 -11.50 12.69
C PRO A 407 8.15 -10.05 13.19
N ARG A 408 8.03 -9.09 12.27
CA ARG A 408 8.00 -7.65 12.58
C ARG A 408 7.03 -6.89 11.69
N ARG A 409 6.70 -5.68 12.14
CA ARG A 409 6.09 -4.64 11.31
C ARG A 409 6.92 -3.37 11.48
N LEU A 410 7.37 -2.79 10.38
CA LEU A 410 8.01 -1.48 10.40
C LEU A 410 6.94 -0.39 10.37
N SER A 411 7.21 0.71 11.07
CA SER A 411 6.43 1.93 10.92
C SER A 411 6.72 2.57 9.56
N VAL A 412 5.81 3.43 9.12
CA VAL A 412 5.97 4.22 7.89
C VAL A 412 7.26 5.04 7.91
N ALA A 413 7.58 5.66 9.07
CA ALA A 413 8.82 6.41 9.24
C ALA A 413 10.08 5.54 9.01
N GLN A 414 10.08 4.29 9.49
CA GLN A 414 11.18 3.36 9.26
C GLN A 414 11.30 2.96 7.78
N LEU A 415 10.18 2.69 7.10
CA LEU A 415 10.16 2.38 5.66
C LEU A 415 10.66 3.57 4.83
N LYS A 416 10.24 4.81 5.17
CA LYS A 416 10.73 6.04 4.54
C LYS A 416 12.24 6.19 4.67
N VAL A 417 12.79 6.00 5.88
CA VAL A 417 14.23 6.07 6.11
C VAL A 417 14.97 5.00 5.31
N LEU A 418 14.45 3.76 5.26
CA LEU A 418 15.07 2.69 4.47
C LEU A 418 15.16 3.05 2.98
N ARG A 419 14.08 3.62 2.42
CA ARG A 419 14.04 4.10 1.03
C ARG A 419 15.03 5.25 0.79
N GLN A 420 15.09 6.22 1.69
CA GLN A 420 16.03 7.34 1.59
C GLN A 420 17.48 6.88 1.64
N LEU A 421 17.83 5.96 2.54
CA LEU A 421 19.16 5.38 2.63
C LEU A 421 19.52 4.59 1.37
N ALA A 422 18.57 3.87 0.75
CA ALA A 422 18.80 3.19 -0.53
C ALA A 422 19.14 4.19 -1.66
N ALA A 423 18.43 5.32 -1.73
CA ALA A 423 18.73 6.39 -2.67
C ALA A 423 20.13 7.00 -2.45
N HIS A 424 20.57 7.17 -1.19
CA HIS A 424 21.94 7.61 -0.88
C HIS A 424 23.00 6.60 -1.33
N VAL A 425 22.74 5.30 -1.18
CA VAL A 425 23.67 4.26 -1.69
C VAL A 425 23.90 4.41 -3.19
N ILE A 426 22.82 4.60 -3.97
CA ILE A 426 22.94 4.80 -5.43
C ILE A 426 23.68 6.09 -5.76
N ALA A 427 23.37 7.20 -5.08
CA ALA A 427 24.07 8.47 -5.30
C ALA A 427 25.58 8.34 -5.08
N ILE A 428 26.01 7.58 -4.07
CA ILE A 428 27.42 7.30 -3.82
C ILE A 428 28.04 6.49 -4.96
N PHE A 429 27.33 5.47 -5.49
CA PHE A 429 27.84 4.68 -6.62
C PHE A 429 27.99 5.52 -7.89
N GLU A 430 27.00 6.37 -8.20
CA GLU A 430 27.09 7.30 -9.34
C GLU A 430 28.26 8.27 -9.20
N ALA A 431 28.44 8.88 -8.03
CA ALA A 431 29.55 9.78 -7.76
C ALA A 431 30.92 9.08 -7.94
N LYS A 432 31.06 7.85 -7.43
CA LYS A 432 32.30 7.07 -7.58
C LYS A 432 32.57 6.71 -9.04
N GLN A 433 31.57 6.34 -9.81
CA GLN A 433 31.71 6.08 -11.22
C GLN A 433 32.18 7.33 -11.99
N GLN A 434 31.51 8.47 -11.76
CA GLN A 434 31.87 9.73 -12.41
C GLN A 434 33.32 10.14 -12.09
N LEU A 435 33.75 9.98 -10.83
CA LEU A 435 35.14 10.25 -10.43
C LEU A 435 36.15 9.33 -11.14
N ALA A 436 35.81 8.04 -11.29
CA ALA A 436 36.66 7.08 -12.01
C ALA A 436 36.78 7.42 -13.50
N GLU A 437 35.69 7.82 -14.14
CA GLU A 437 35.69 8.26 -15.55
C GLU A 437 36.51 9.54 -15.76
N LEU A 438 36.38 10.51 -14.86
CA LEU A 438 37.21 11.75 -14.88
C LEU A 438 38.70 11.45 -14.70
N ALA A 439 39.03 10.52 -13.81
CA ALA A 439 40.44 10.12 -13.60
C ALA A 439 41.03 9.44 -14.84
N GLN A 440 40.26 8.59 -15.52
CA GLN A 440 40.66 7.92 -16.76
C GLN A 440 40.78 8.91 -17.95
N GLY A 441 39.85 9.88 -18.03
CA GLY A 441 39.87 10.94 -19.05
C GLY A 441 41.02 11.93 -18.93
N ARG A 442 41.65 12.07 -17.73
CA ARG A 442 42.81 12.92 -17.47
C ARG A 442 44.16 12.19 -17.61
N ALA A 443 44.16 10.85 -17.71
CA ALA A 443 45.38 10.09 -17.89
C ALA A 443 45.89 10.25 -19.33
N THR A 444 47.11 10.73 -19.47
CA THR A 444 47.84 10.77 -20.75
C THR A 444 48.11 9.34 -21.26
N PRO A 445 48.31 9.10 -22.58
CA PRO A 445 48.49 7.77 -23.14
C PRO A 445 49.52 6.89 -22.42
N GLY A 446 50.60 7.49 -21.85
CA GLY A 446 51.62 6.77 -21.07
C GLY A 446 51.23 6.39 -19.65
N GLN A 447 50.17 6.98 -19.07
CA GLN A 447 49.68 6.67 -17.73
C GLN A 447 48.58 5.60 -17.74
N ARG A 448 47.97 5.34 -18.90
CA ARG A 448 46.96 4.30 -19.08
C ARG A 448 47.53 2.87 -18.99
N GLU A 449 48.78 2.66 -19.43
CA GLU A 449 49.43 1.35 -19.35
C GLU A 449 49.85 0.97 -17.94
N LEU A 450 50.12 1.94 -17.05
CA LEU A 450 50.52 1.68 -15.66
C LEU A 450 49.31 1.34 -14.75
N CYS A 451 48.08 1.79 -15.07
CA CYS A 451 46.88 1.49 -14.32
C CYS A 451 46.23 0.12 -14.67
N LEU A 452 46.66 -0.49 -15.79
CA LEU A 452 46.20 -1.82 -16.21
C LEU A 452 47.11 -2.95 -15.71
N ALA A 453 48.27 -2.59 -15.12
CA ALA A 453 49.29 -3.53 -14.62
C ALA A 453 49.38 -3.59 -13.08
N SER A 454 48.52 -2.88 -12.36
CA SER A 454 48.35 -2.94 -10.92
C SER A 454 46.93 -3.42 -10.55
#